data_b79cf7bcaf9a99e33cae771fbeb67fbf
#
_entry.id   b79cf7bcaf9a99e33cae771fbeb67fbf
#
_cell.length_a   1.000
_cell.length_b   1.000
_cell.length_c   1.000
_cell.angle_alpha   90.00
_cell.angle_beta   90.00
_cell.angle_gamma   90.00
#
_symmetry.space_group_name_H-M   'P 1'
#
loop_
_entity.id
_entity.type
_entity.pdbx_description
1 polymer ?
#
loop_
_entity_poly.entity_id
_entity_poly.type
_entity_poly.pdbx_seq_one_letter_code
_entity_poly.pdbx_strand_id
1 'polypeptide(L)'
;MLNKFLKNLTDITYPTIDQIKNEKWDVEGRLPGSNQIFKFDVRPVNVKDNKLEKVGYLKTKADKIVFETETNWVIFDAEEIHKYIETYKLKDILLEDLLKNTDWNIILPKK
;
A
#
# COMPACT_ATOMS: atom_id res chain seq x y z
N MET A 1 -8.77 -9.88 3.34
CA MET A 1 -7.56 -9.12 2.94
C MET A 1 -7.02 -8.29 4.10
N LEU A 2 -7.71 -7.25 4.51
CA LEU A 2 -7.24 -6.37 5.59
C LEU A 2 -6.95 -7.12 6.90
N ASN A 3 -7.84 -8.01 7.33
CA ASN A 3 -7.70 -8.75 8.58
C ASN A 3 -6.39 -9.53 8.68
N LYS A 4 -5.92 -10.06 7.57
CA LYS A 4 -4.65 -10.80 7.54
C LYS A 4 -3.46 -9.86 7.64
N PHE A 5 -3.54 -8.69 7.03
CA PHE A 5 -2.49 -7.69 7.12
C PHE A 5 -2.33 -7.15 8.55
N LEU A 6 -3.44 -6.99 9.27
CA LEU A 6 -3.43 -6.50 10.66
C LEU A 6 -2.56 -7.32 11.60
N LYS A 7 -2.36 -8.60 11.31
CA LYS A 7 -1.49 -9.48 12.10
C LYS A 7 -0.03 -9.04 12.12
N ASN A 8 0.36 -8.20 11.16
CA ASN A 8 1.71 -7.67 11.05
C ASN A 8 1.89 -6.33 11.77
N LEU A 9 0.82 -5.77 12.32
CA LEU A 9 0.86 -4.44 12.93
C LEU A 9 0.69 -4.48 14.44
N THR A 10 1.24 -3.47 15.11
CA THR A 10 0.97 -3.15 16.51
C THR A 10 0.42 -1.74 16.60
N ASP A 11 -0.15 -1.37 17.76
CA ASP A 11 -0.73 -0.05 18.00
C ASP A 11 -1.78 0.37 16.96
N ILE A 12 -2.70 -0.56 16.67
CA ILE A 12 -3.69 -0.41 15.60
C ILE A 12 -4.75 0.62 15.97
N THR A 13 -5.04 1.54 15.04
CA THR A 13 -6.14 2.50 15.11
C THR A 13 -6.90 2.49 13.78
N TYR A 14 -8.22 2.47 13.86
CA TYR A 14 -9.08 2.49 12.67
C TYR A 14 -9.51 3.92 12.31
N PRO A 15 -9.71 4.21 11.01
CA PRO A 15 -10.17 5.54 10.61
C PRO A 15 -11.60 5.79 11.03
N THR A 16 -11.95 7.06 11.22
CA THR A 16 -13.34 7.50 11.35
C THR A 16 -14.04 7.40 9.99
N ILE A 17 -15.38 7.52 9.98
CA ILE A 17 -16.15 7.51 8.73
C ILE A 17 -15.69 8.65 7.80
N ASP A 18 -15.44 9.84 8.35
CA ASP A 18 -14.96 10.98 7.56
C ASP A 18 -13.57 10.72 6.97
N GLN A 19 -12.68 10.09 7.73
CA GLN A 19 -11.35 9.73 7.25
C GLN A 19 -11.42 8.69 6.14
N ILE A 20 -12.31 7.72 6.23
CA ILE A 20 -12.52 6.74 5.16
C ILE A 20 -12.93 7.42 3.86
N LYS A 21 -13.86 8.38 3.93
CA LYS A 21 -14.37 9.09 2.76
C LYS A 21 -13.37 10.06 2.16
N ASN A 22 -12.66 10.81 2.99
CA ASN A 22 -11.85 11.93 2.57
C ASN A 22 -10.36 11.62 2.44
N GLU A 23 -9.86 10.65 3.21
CA GLU A 23 -8.44 10.30 3.24
C GLU A 23 -8.15 8.92 2.65
N LYS A 24 -9.15 8.03 2.66
CA LYS A 24 -9.12 6.73 1.98
C LYS A 24 -8.02 5.77 2.43
N TRP A 25 -7.69 5.79 3.72
CA TRP A 25 -6.81 4.77 4.31
C TRP A 25 -7.63 3.77 5.13
N ASP A 26 -7.09 2.58 5.37
CA ASP A 26 -7.80 1.45 5.98
C ASP A 26 -7.47 1.24 7.44
N VAL A 27 -6.24 1.51 7.84
CA VAL A 27 -5.75 1.24 9.19
C VAL A 27 -4.49 2.06 9.47
N GLU A 28 -4.28 2.40 10.75
CA GLU A 28 -3.05 3.04 11.23
C GLU A 28 -2.36 2.07 12.20
N GLY A 29 -1.04 1.96 12.14
CA GLY A 29 -0.29 1.10 13.03
C GLY A 29 1.21 1.14 12.79
N ARG A 30 1.94 0.28 13.53
CA ARG A 30 3.39 0.14 13.42
C ARG A 30 3.75 -1.16 12.71
N LEU A 31 4.71 -1.07 11.80
CA LEU A 31 5.32 -2.25 11.19
C LEU A 31 6.31 -2.90 12.16
N PRO A 32 6.60 -4.20 11.99
CA PRO A 32 7.62 -4.87 12.81
C PRO A 32 8.96 -4.14 12.76
N GLY A 33 9.53 -3.88 13.92
CA GLY A 33 10.83 -3.21 14.04
C GLY A 33 10.82 -1.71 13.82
N SER A 34 9.63 -1.11 13.59
CA SER A 34 9.50 0.33 13.36
C SER A 34 9.01 1.05 14.62
N ASN A 35 9.55 2.26 14.85
CA ASN A 35 9.07 3.15 15.92
C ASN A 35 8.04 4.15 15.40
N GLN A 36 7.79 4.17 14.10
CA GLN A 36 6.85 5.11 13.48
C GLN A 36 5.49 4.47 13.25
N ILE A 37 4.45 5.28 13.43
CA ILE A 37 3.08 4.91 13.13
C ILE A 37 2.75 5.44 11.73
N PHE A 38 2.22 4.57 10.87
CA PHE A 38 1.82 4.93 9.51
C PHE A 38 0.36 4.62 9.26
N LYS A 39 -0.25 5.39 8.37
CA LYS A 39 -1.56 5.10 7.80
C LYS A 39 -1.38 4.26 6.56
N PHE A 40 -2.11 3.15 6.48
CA PHE A 40 -1.99 2.17 5.40
C PHE A 40 -3.25 2.10 4.56
N ASP A 41 -3.07 2.01 3.24
CA ASP A 41 -4.12 1.70 2.29
C ASP A 41 -3.78 0.32 1.70
N VAL A 42 -4.64 -0.68 1.95
CA VAL A 42 -4.38 -2.07 1.56
C VAL A 42 -5.18 -2.43 0.32
N ARG A 43 -4.50 -2.86 -0.73
CA ARG A 43 -5.12 -3.13 -2.04
C ARG A 43 -4.69 -4.48 -2.61
N PRO A 44 -5.61 -5.18 -3.30
CA PRO A 44 -5.25 -6.39 -4.04
C PRO A 44 -4.53 -6.04 -5.34
N VAL A 45 -3.74 -6.98 -5.84
CA VAL A 45 -3.20 -6.92 -7.20
C VAL A 45 -3.81 -8.07 -8.01
N ASN A 46 -3.72 -7.98 -9.33
CA ASN A 46 -4.10 -9.10 -10.19
C ASN A 46 -3.14 -10.26 -9.91
N VAL A 47 -3.67 -11.37 -9.41
CA VAL A 47 -2.84 -12.52 -8.98
C VAL A 47 -2.10 -13.22 -10.12
N LYS A 48 -2.57 -13.04 -11.37
CA LYS A 48 -1.93 -13.68 -12.53
C LYS A 48 -0.58 -13.05 -12.88
N ASP A 49 -0.52 -11.71 -12.89
CA ASP A 49 0.61 -10.97 -13.41
C ASP A 49 1.14 -9.89 -12.47
N ASN A 50 0.58 -9.80 -11.25
CA ASN A 50 0.91 -8.77 -10.27
C ASN A 50 0.80 -7.35 -10.86
N LYS A 51 -0.22 -7.15 -11.67
CA LYS A 51 -0.47 -5.90 -12.36
C LYS A 51 -1.47 -5.04 -11.58
N LEU A 52 -1.16 -3.76 -11.46
CA LEU A 52 -2.04 -2.76 -10.90
C LEU A 52 -2.71 -2.02 -12.04
N GLU A 53 -4.04 -2.09 -12.11
CA GLU A 53 -4.82 -1.43 -13.15
C GLU A 53 -5.44 -0.14 -12.62
N LYS A 54 -5.71 0.81 -13.54
CA LYS A 54 -6.37 2.09 -13.24
C LYS A 54 -5.67 2.87 -12.12
N VAL A 55 -4.36 2.91 -12.16
CA VAL A 55 -3.56 3.56 -11.10
C VAL A 55 -3.81 5.06 -10.99
N GLY A 56 -4.37 5.70 -12.02
CA GLY A 56 -4.77 7.10 -11.94
C GLY A 56 -5.85 7.39 -10.89
N TYR A 57 -6.56 6.36 -10.45
CA TYR A 57 -7.56 6.47 -9.38
C TYR A 57 -7.00 6.08 -8.00
N LEU A 58 -5.70 5.84 -7.91
CA LEU A 58 -5.03 5.49 -6.65
C LEU A 58 -4.81 6.76 -5.81
N LYS A 59 -5.90 7.42 -5.44
CA LYS A 59 -5.86 8.64 -4.63
C LYS A 59 -6.07 8.27 -3.17
N THR A 60 -5.03 8.43 -2.36
CA THR A 60 -5.11 8.15 -0.93
C THR A 60 -4.24 9.14 -0.17
N LYS A 61 -4.63 9.43 1.07
CA LYS A 61 -3.82 10.20 2.02
C LYS A 61 -3.10 9.28 3.00
N ALA A 62 -3.08 7.99 2.74
CA ALA A 62 -2.27 7.05 3.50
C ALA A 62 -0.78 7.39 3.34
N ASP A 63 0.00 7.05 4.36
CA ASP A 63 1.47 7.19 4.31
C ASP A 63 2.08 6.09 3.44
N LYS A 64 1.50 4.90 3.52
CA LYS A 64 1.99 3.69 2.84
C LYS A 64 0.84 3.00 2.12
N ILE A 65 1.14 2.42 0.96
CA ILE A 65 0.21 1.59 0.21
C ILE A 65 0.73 0.15 0.25
N VAL A 66 -0.16 -0.77 0.62
CA VAL A 66 0.16 -2.19 0.75
C VAL A 66 -0.53 -2.95 -0.37
N PHE A 67 0.24 -3.70 -1.14
CA PHE A 67 -0.32 -4.57 -2.17
C PHE A 67 -0.26 -6.01 -1.72
N GLU A 68 -1.41 -6.67 -1.77
CA GLU A 68 -1.52 -8.08 -1.45
C GLU A 68 -1.24 -8.92 -2.69
N THR A 69 -0.12 -9.67 -2.69
CA THR A 69 0.15 -10.68 -3.69
C THR A 69 -0.28 -12.04 -3.14
N GLU A 70 -0.13 -13.09 -3.94
CA GLU A 70 -0.45 -14.45 -3.50
C GLU A 70 0.40 -14.89 -2.30
N THR A 71 1.66 -14.47 -2.23
CA THR A 71 2.62 -14.95 -1.24
C THR A 71 3.12 -13.88 -0.28
N ASN A 72 2.94 -12.61 -0.59
CA ASN A 72 3.55 -11.52 0.17
C ASN A 72 2.64 -10.30 0.31
N TRP A 73 2.99 -9.46 1.28
CA TRP A 73 2.53 -8.09 1.40
C TRP A 73 3.67 -7.19 0.93
N VAL A 74 3.44 -6.36 -0.07
CA VAL A 74 4.46 -5.46 -0.61
C VAL A 74 4.06 -4.04 -0.27
N ILE A 75 4.89 -3.35 0.51
CA ILE A 75 4.58 -2.04 1.08
C ILE A 75 5.45 -0.97 0.43
N PHE A 76 4.81 0.08 -0.07
CA PHE A 76 5.47 1.21 -0.71
C PHE A 76 5.14 2.52 0.00
N ASP A 77 6.00 3.51 -0.18
CA ASP A 77 5.68 4.87 0.19
C ASP A 77 4.67 5.46 -0.79
N ALA A 78 3.55 5.97 -0.27
CA ALA A 78 2.46 6.47 -1.11
C ALA A 78 2.90 7.65 -1.98
N GLU A 79 3.70 8.55 -1.43
CA GLU A 79 4.20 9.72 -2.15
C GLU A 79 5.08 9.31 -3.33
N GLU A 80 5.95 8.33 -3.17
CA GLU A 80 6.79 7.81 -4.25
C GLU A 80 5.94 7.21 -5.38
N ILE A 81 4.89 6.46 -5.03
CA ILE A 81 3.99 5.88 -6.02
C ILE A 81 3.27 6.97 -6.81
N HIS A 82 2.69 7.95 -6.11
CA HIS A 82 1.98 9.06 -6.76
C HIS A 82 2.89 9.83 -7.70
N LYS A 83 4.11 10.09 -7.29
CA LYS A 83 5.11 10.80 -8.09
C LYS A 83 5.51 10.00 -9.33
N TYR A 84 5.68 8.69 -9.17
CA TYR A 84 6.00 7.79 -10.28
C TYR A 84 4.89 7.76 -11.33
N ILE A 85 3.64 7.59 -10.88
CA ILE A 85 2.46 7.59 -11.76
C ILE A 85 2.33 8.92 -12.51
N GLU A 86 2.49 10.04 -11.81
CA GLU A 86 2.36 11.36 -12.38
C GLU A 86 3.47 11.66 -13.39
N THR A 87 4.71 11.31 -13.05
CA THR A 87 5.87 11.55 -13.92
C THR A 87 5.75 10.83 -15.25
N TYR A 88 5.31 9.58 -15.24
CA TYR A 88 5.24 8.75 -16.45
C TYR A 88 3.83 8.63 -17.01
N LYS A 89 2.83 9.27 -16.39
CA LYS A 89 1.42 9.27 -16.80
C LYS A 89 0.87 7.86 -17.03
N LEU A 90 1.13 6.98 -16.07
CA LEU A 90 0.79 5.57 -16.18
C LEU A 90 -0.69 5.32 -15.89
N LYS A 91 -1.27 4.34 -16.59
CA LYS A 91 -2.61 3.81 -16.31
C LYS A 91 -2.53 2.51 -15.54
N ASP A 92 -1.59 1.65 -15.91
CA ASP A 92 -1.33 0.37 -15.29
C ASP A 92 0.14 0.26 -14.94
N ILE A 93 0.45 -0.48 -13.89
CA ILE A 93 1.84 -0.68 -13.43
C ILE A 93 2.03 -2.13 -13.04
N LEU A 94 3.14 -2.72 -13.45
CA LEU A 94 3.58 -4.00 -12.92
C LEU A 94 4.24 -3.78 -11.56
N LEU A 95 3.95 -4.65 -10.60
CA LEU A 95 4.50 -4.53 -9.25
C LEU A 95 6.03 -4.56 -9.26
N GLU A 96 6.62 -5.38 -10.11
CA GLU A 96 8.08 -5.44 -10.25
C GLU A 96 8.71 -4.12 -10.70
N ASP A 97 7.99 -3.34 -11.53
CA ASP A 97 8.46 -2.03 -11.96
C ASP A 97 8.47 -1.04 -10.80
N LEU A 98 7.47 -1.09 -9.92
CA LEU A 98 7.46 -0.29 -8.70
C LEU A 98 8.63 -0.65 -7.78
N LEU A 99 8.92 -1.95 -7.64
CA LEU A 99 10.02 -2.41 -6.80
C LEU A 99 11.37 -1.90 -7.31
N LYS A 100 11.53 -1.82 -8.63
CA LYS A 100 12.77 -1.32 -9.25
C LYS A 100 12.92 0.19 -9.19
N ASN A 101 11.82 0.92 -9.19
CA ASN A 101 11.81 2.38 -9.37
C ASN A 101 11.46 3.17 -8.11
N THR A 102 11.31 2.51 -6.98
CA THR A 102 11.08 3.17 -5.69
C THR A 102 12.24 2.91 -4.74
N ASP A 103 12.58 3.91 -3.93
CA ASP A 103 13.68 3.81 -2.96
C ASP A 103 13.25 3.10 -1.69
N TRP A 104 11.98 3.28 -1.28
CA TRP A 104 11.45 2.69 -0.06
C TRP A 104 10.41 1.63 -0.37
N ASN A 105 10.70 0.40 -0.03
CA ASN A 105 9.73 -0.69 -0.09
C ASN A 105 10.10 -1.79 0.91
N ILE A 106 9.07 -2.52 1.36
CA ILE A 106 9.22 -3.64 2.29
C ILE A 106 8.39 -4.80 1.77
N ILE A 107 8.95 -6.00 1.77
CA ILE A 107 8.24 -7.22 1.42
C ILE A 107 8.09 -8.07 2.68
N LEU A 108 6.85 -8.34 3.08
CA LEU A 108 6.55 -9.21 4.22
C LEU A 108 5.91 -10.50 3.70
N PRO A 109 6.47 -11.66 4.03
CA PRO A 109 5.85 -12.94 3.66
C PRO A 109 4.49 -13.10 4.34
N LYS A 110 3.54 -13.68 3.64
CA LYS A 110 2.26 -14.08 4.25
C LYS A 110 2.50 -15.29 5.14
N LYS A 111 1.83 -15.28 6.27
CA LYS A 111 1.87 -16.39 7.22
C LYS A 111 0.66 -17.29 7.06
#